data_ee2762922a1ef42a3e19cfd4065079b5
#
_entry.id   ee2762922a1ef42a3e19cfd4065079b5
#
_cell.length_a   1.000
_cell.length_b   1.000
_cell.length_c   1.000
_cell.angle_alpha   90.00
_cell.angle_beta   90.00
_cell.angle_gamma   90.00
#
_symmetry.space_group_name_H-M   'P 1'
#
loop_
_entity.id
_entity.type
_entity.pdbx_description
1 polymer ?
#
loop_
_entity_poly.entity_id
_entity_poly.type
_entity_poly.pdbx_seq_one_letter_code
_entity_poly.pdbx_strand_id
1 'polypeptide(L)'
;HRLYEYFRTHESPSDKGENQGMNQLDFVRQVCDISGLNMLDFFEKWGFLSPIDMMIGDYTNKQFTITETEIANVRNRIVALGLPKCTDAVEYIVDNTVDIFKDKKNVIAGIASYQEETNDEGITTSTITVNNWQNVVAFEVLNADNKLICVFEGSKKSYKMNTAWENGYKLMAVQYDGSRIAASIK
;
A
#
# COMPACT_ATOMS: atom_id res chain seq x y z
N HIS A 1 10.78 -13.07 -9.74
CA HIS A 1 11.77 -13.61 -10.68
C HIS A 1 11.47 -13.21 -12.13
N ARG A 2 10.28 -13.47 -12.70
CA ARG A 2 9.91 -13.16 -14.08
C ARG A 2 10.03 -11.67 -14.43
N LEU A 3 9.61 -10.77 -13.55
CA LEU A 3 9.73 -9.32 -13.74
C LEU A 3 11.20 -8.89 -13.79
N TYR A 4 12.04 -9.41 -12.89
CA TYR A 4 13.49 -9.15 -12.90
C TYR A 4 14.14 -9.63 -14.20
N GLU A 5 13.81 -10.83 -14.68
CA GLU A 5 14.30 -11.35 -15.95
C GLU A 5 13.90 -10.48 -17.15
N TYR A 6 12.65 -9.96 -17.13
CA TYR A 6 12.20 -9.03 -18.16
C TYR A 6 13.11 -7.80 -18.22
N PHE A 7 13.25 -7.08 -17.09
CA PHE A 7 14.06 -5.83 -17.07
C PHE A 7 15.56 -6.05 -17.30
N ARG A 8 16.07 -7.24 -17.03
CA ARG A 8 17.46 -7.59 -17.34
C ARG A 8 17.71 -7.80 -18.84
N THR A 9 16.70 -8.20 -19.60
CA THR A 9 16.82 -8.61 -21.00
C THR A 9 16.19 -7.63 -21.99
N HIS A 10 15.48 -6.60 -21.52
CA HIS A 10 14.82 -5.61 -22.34
C HIS A 10 15.33 -4.22 -22.02
N GLU A 11 15.56 -3.42 -23.06
CA GLU A 11 15.88 -2.00 -22.89
C GLU A 11 14.70 -1.24 -22.32
N SER A 12 14.97 -0.36 -21.35
CA SER A 12 13.96 0.53 -20.78
C SER A 12 13.52 1.61 -21.80
N PRO A 13 12.37 2.25 -21.62
CA PRO A 13 11.96 3.38 -22.44
C PRO A 13 13.03 4.49 -22.49
N SER A 14 13.68 4.79 -21.36
CA SER A 14 14.72 5.81 -21.32
C SER A 14 16.00 5.43 -22.06
N ASP A 15 16.33 4.13 -22.17
CA ASP A 15 17.44 3.65 -22.99
C ASP A 15 17.16 3.85 -24.49
N LYS A 16 15.87 3.93 -24.86
CA LYS A 16 15.38 4.22 -26.21
C LYS A 16 15.19 5.72 -26.48
N GLY A 17 15.61 6.58 -25.56
CA GLY A 17 15.55 8.03 -25.68
C GLY A 17 14.28 8.69 -25.16
N GLU A 18 13.38 7.95 -24.51
CA GLU A 18 12.22 8.52 -23.82
C GLU A 18 12.63 9.15 -22.47
N ASN A 19 11.76 9.99 -21.87
CA ASN A 19 12.04 10.53 -20.55
C ASN A 19 11.96 9.46 -19.45
N GLN A 20 12.55 9.70 -18.27
CA GLN A 20 12.66 8.72 -17.19
C GLN A 20 11.28 8.32 -16.59
N GLY A 21 10.29 9.20 -16.67
CA GLY A 21 8.91 8.88 -16.22
C GLY A 21 8.29 7.72 -16.97
N MET A 22 8.68 7.50 -18.22
CA MET A 22 8.20 6.38 -19.03
C MET A 22 8.64 5.02 -18.48
N ASN A 23 9.77 4.96 -17.77
CA ASN A 23 10.21 3.73 -17.10
C ASN A 23 9.23 3.34 -15.97
N GLN A 24 8.69 4.31 -15.23
CA GLN A 24 7.69 4.06 -14.21
C GLN A 24 6.39 3.49 -14.82
N LEU A 25 5.92 4.08 -15.90
CA LEU A 25 4.72 3.61 -16.60
C LEU A 25 4.93 2.22 -17.26
N ASP A 26 6.14 1.95 -17.76
CA ASP A 26 6.49 0.63 -18.25
C ASP A 26 6.50 -0.41 -17.13
N PHE A 27 7.05 -0.06 -15.97
CA PHE A 27 6.99 -0.93 -14.79
C PHE A 27 5.55 -1.31 -14.44
N VAL A 28 4.62 -0.35 -14.40
CA VAL A 28 3.20 -0.62 -14.16
C VAL A 28 2.63 -1.62 -15.18
N ARG A 29 2.93 -1.41 -16.47
CA ARG A 29 2.50 -2.32 -17.54
C ARG A 29 3.02 -3.73 -17.35
N GLN A 30 4.34 -3.87 -17.13
CA GLN A 30 5.00 -5.17 -17.01
C GLN A 30 4.55 -5.95 -15.78
N VAL A 31 4.28 -5.28 -14.66
CA VAL A 31 3.73 -5.93 -13.47
C VAL A 31 2.36 -6.53 -13.79
N CYS A 32 1.47 -5.80 -14.45
CA CYS A 32 0.16 -6.33 -14.83
C CYS A 32 0.28 -7.48 -15.83
N ASP A 33 1.09 -7.33 -16.89
CA ASP A 33 1.27 -8.35 -17.93
C ASP A 33 1.88 -9.66 -17.36
N ILE A 34 2.89 -9.55 -16.50
CA ILE A 34 3.61 -10.71 -15.95
C ILE A 34 2.84 -11.39 -14.82
N SER A 35 2.13 -10.63 -13.98
CA SER A 35 1.30 -11.19 -12.91
C SER A 35 0.01 -11.81 -13.44
N GLY A 36 -0.50 -11.32 -14.57
CA GLY A 36 -1.83 -11.65 -15.06
C GLY A 36 -2.96 -11.02 -14.24
N LEU A 37 -2.66 -9.95 -13.49
CA LEU A 37 -3.61 -9.25 -12.64
C LEU A 37 -3.70 -7.78 -13.00
N ASN A 38 -4.89 -7.21 -12.88
CA ASN A 38 -5.08 -5.76 -12.93
C ASN A 38 -4.64 -5.16 -11.58
N MET A 39 -3.45 -4.53 -11.56
CA MET A 39 -2.83 -3.91 -10.39
C MET A 39 -3.03 -2.39 -10.34
N LEU A 40 -3.95 -1.82 -11.13
CA LEU A 40 -4.13 -0.36 -11.20
C LEU A 40 -4.44 0.25 -9.83
N ASP A 41 -5.35 -0.35 -9.06
CA ASP A 41 -5.74 0.18 -7.74
C ASP A 41 -4.53 0.22 -6.77
N PHE A 42 -3.62 -0.76 -6.86
CA PHE A 42 -2.37 -0.77 -6.10
C PHE A 42 -1.46 0.40 -6.51
N PHE A 43 -1.22 0.57 -7.80
CA PHE A 43 -0.34 1.62 -8.31
C PHE A 43 -0.88 3.02 -8.10
N GLU A 44 -2.21 3.19 -8.09
CA GLU A 44 -2.86 4.46 -7.72
C GLU A 44 -2.62 4.83 -6.25
N LYS A 45 -2.82 3.88 -5.34
CA LYS A 45 -2.54 4.08 -3.90
C LYS A 45 -1.08 4.47 -3.62
N TRP A 46 -0.16 3.94 -4.41
CA TRP A 46 1.27 4.21 -4.27
C TRP A 46 1.74 5.43 -5.08
N GLY A 47 0.83 6.17 -5.74
CA GLY A 47 1.13 7.39 -6.47
C GLY A 47 1.86 7.18 -7.81
N PHE A 48 1.98 5.94 -8.30
CA PHE A 48 2.62 5.65 -9.58
C PHE A 48 1.86 6.19 -10.79
N LEU A 49 0.55 6.41 -10.64
CA LEU A 49 -0.35 6.92 -11.67
C LEU A 49 -0.81 8.35 -11.37
N SER A 50 0.13 9.19 -10.95
CA SER A 50 -0.08 10.62 -10.74
C SER A 50 0.80 11.42 -11.70
N PRO A 51 0.30 12.51 -12.28
CA PRO A 51 1.11 13.38 -13.13
C PRO A 51 2.28 13.96 -12.33
N ILE A 52 3.43 14.04 -12.99
CA ILE A 52 4.63 14.60 -12.40
C ILE A 52 5.47 15.26 -13.50
N ASP A 53 6.11 16.36 -13.18
CA ASP A 53 7.08 17.04 -14.04
C ASP A 53 8.18 17.62 -13.15
N MET A 54 9.31 16.93 -13.09
CA MET A 54 10.42 17.34 -12.25
C MET A 54 11.78 16.90 -12.82
N MET A 55 12.82 17.62 -12.42
CA MET A 55 14.21 17.22 -12.66
C MET A 55 14.68 16.35 -11.50
N ILE A 56 15.13 15.13 -11.79
CA ILE A 56 15.74 14.25 -10.80
C ILE A 56 17.27 14.32 -10.95
N GLY A 57 17.94 14.71 -9.86
CA GLY A 57 19.40 14.75 -9.78
C GLY A 57 19.93 13.52 -9.05
N ASP A 58 20.26 12.46 -9.79
CA ASP A 58 21.03 11.31 -9.31
C ASP A 58 22.15 11.04 -10.32
N TYR A 59 23.40 11.26 -9.94
CA TYR A 59 24.60 11.27 -10.80
C TYR A 59 24.55 12.23 -12.01
N THR A 60 23.39 12.33 -12.68
CA THR A 60 23.12 13.29 -13.76
C THR A 60 21.69 13.80 -13.62
N ASN A 61 21.49 15.09 -13.97
CA ASN A 61 20.13 15.66 -14.00
C ASN A 61 19.34 15.04 -15.16
N LYS A 62 18.24 14.39 -14.87
CA LYS A 62 17.35 13.79 -15.87
C LYS A 62 15.91 14.30 -15.67
N GLN A 63 15.26 14.60 -16.78
CA GLN A 63 13.84 14.94 -16.77
C GLN A 63 13.01 13.70 -16.44
N PHE A 64 12.07 13.86 -15.49
CA PHE A 64 11.08 12.86 -15.10
C PHE A 64 9.70 13.45 -15.29
N THR A 65 9.05 13.11 -16.39
CA THR A 65 7.73 13.63 -16.75
C THR A 65 6.75 12.50 -16.98
N ILE A 66 5.57 12.59 -16.37
CA ILE A 66 4.43 11.71 -16.61
C ILE A 66 3.21 12.63 -16.76
N THR A 67 2.55 12.56 -17.92
CA THR A 67 1.36 13.35 -18.22
C THR A 67 0.08 12.55 -17.95
N GLU A 68 -1.04 13.26 -17.75
CA GLU A 68 -2.38 12.65 -17.67
C GLU A 68 -2.70 11.77 -18.90
N THR A 69 -2.26 12.19 -20.08
CA THR A 69 -2.50 11.42 -21.32
C THR A 69 -1.76 10.08 -21.29
N GLU A 70 -0.51 10.06 -20.85
CA GLU A 70 0.27 8.82 -20.74
C GLU A 70 -0.30 7.87 -19.69
N ILE A 71 -0.74 8.42 -18.53
CA ILE A 71 -1.44 7.65 -17.50
C ILE A 71 -2.73 7.05 -18.07
N ALA A 72 -3.56 7.86 -18.75
CA ALA A 72 -4.81 7.38 -19.37
C ALA A 72 -4.54 6.26 -20.38
N ASN A 73 -3.49 6.36 -21.20
CA ASN A 73 -3.09 5.34 -22.14
C ASN A 73 -2.73 4.01 -21.44
N VAL A 74 -1.97 4.08 -20.33
CA VAL A 74 -1.62 2.90 -19.54
C VAL A 74 -2.86 2.26 -18.92
N ARG A 75 -3.75 3.06 -18.33
CA ARG A 75 -5.01 2.57 -17.74
C ARG A 75 -5.87 1.88 -18.79
N ASN A 76 -6.11 2.53 -19.93
CA ASN A 76 -6.93 2.00 -21.01
C ASN A 76 -6.36 0.68 -21.54
N ARG A 77 -5.04 0.59 -21.73
CA ARG A 77 -4.38 -0.65 -22.13
C ARG A 77 -4.63 -1.78 -21.14
N ILE A 78 -4.40 -1.54 -19.84
CA ILE A 78 -4.55 -2.58 -18.80
C ILE A 78 -6.03 -3.01 -18.68
N VAL A 79 -6.98 -2.07 -18.75
CA VAL A 79 -8.41 -2.38 -18.73
C VAL A 79 -8.80 -3.23 -19.97
N ALA A 80 -8.25 -2.91 -21.15
CA ALA A 80 -8.52 -3.65 -22.38
C ALA A 80 -8.03 -5.10 -22.36
N LEU A 81 -7.04 -5.43 -21.50
CA LEU A 81 -6.58 -6.81 -21.31
C LEU A 81 -7.60 -7.69 -20.58
N GLY A 82 -8.62 -7.12 -19.92
CA GLY A 82 -9.63 -7.88 -19.19
C GLY A 82 -9.08 -8.71 -18.03
N LEU A 83 -7.93 -8.32 -17.47
CA LEU A 83 -7.30 -9.05 -16.38
C LEU A 83 -8.13 -8.98 -15.08
N PRO A 84 -8.19 -10.05 -14.28
CA PRO A 84 -8.84 -10.01 -12.98
C PRO A 84 -8.18 -8.98 -12.07
N LYS A 85 -8.98 -8.26 -11.27
CA LYS A 85 -8.44 -7.32 -10.27
C LYS A 85 -7.66 -8.07 -9.18
N CYS A 86 -6.55 -7.47 -8.74
CA CYS A 86 -5.89 -7.90 -7.53
C CYS A 86 -6.74 -7.47 -6.33
N THR A 87 -7.23 -8.43 -5.56
CA THR A 87 -8.01 -8.20 -4.34
C THR A 87 -7.17 -8.35 -3.07
N ASP A 88 -6.01 -9.00 -3.18
CA ASP A 88 -5.11 -9.19 -2.06
C ASP A 88 -4.56 -7.83 -1.56
N ALA A 89 -4.40 -7.69 -0.25
CA ALA A 89 -3.89 -6.49 0.40
C ALA A 89 -2.36 -6.37 0.28
N VAL A 90 -1.85 -6.51 -0.95
CA VAL A 90 -0.41 -6.56 -1.24
C VAL A 90 0.34 -5.28 -0.89
N GLU A 91 -0.38 -4.17 -0.71
CA GLU A 91 0.19 -2.90 -0.21
C GLU A 91 0.76 -3.00 1.21
N TYR A 92 0.36 -4.02 1.96
CA TYR A 92 0.81 -4.27 3.35
C TYR A 92 1.78 -5.44 3.46
N ILE A 93 2.25 -5.99 2.33
CA ILE A 93 3.19 -7.11 2.34
C ILE A 93 4.55 -6.64 2.87
N VAL A 94 5.03 -7.30 3.90
CA VAL A 94 6.37 -7.16 4.47
C VAL A 94 6.92 -8.54 4.80
N ASP A 95 8.21 -8.67 5.08
CA ASP A 95 8.85 -9.97 5.33
C ASP A 95 8.09 -10.83 6.36
N ASN A 96 7.55 -10.20 7.41
CA ASN A 96 6.79 -10.90 8.46
C ASN A 96 5.38 -11.35 8.02
N THR A 97 4.87 -10.88 6.89
CA THR A 97 3.51 -11.20 6.40
C THR A 97 3.51 -12.09 5.16
N VAL A 98 4.65 -12.34 4.53
CA VAL A 98 4.78 -13.16 3.31
C VAL A 98 4.08 -14.51 3.43
N ASP A 99 4.28 -15.21 4.56
CA ASP A 99 3.66 -16.53 4.77
C ASP A 99 2.14 -16.47 4.97
N ILE A 100 1.61 -15.32 5.42
CA ILE A 100 0.16 -15.11 5.52
C ILE A 100 -0.46 -15.09 4.12
N PHE A 101 0.15 -14.33 3.19
CA PHE A 101 -0.29 -14.27 1.80
C PHE A 101 -0.10 -15.59 1.06
N LYS A 102 1.07 -16.21 1.22
CA LYS A 102 1.42 -17.47 0.56
C LYS A 102 0.46 -18.61 0.94
N ASP A 103 0.16 -18.73 2.22
CA ASP A 103 -0.66 -19.81 2.76
C ASP A 103 -2.14 -19.41 2.89
N LYS A 104 -2.51 -18.18 2.50
CA LYS A 104 -3.87 -17.60 2.59
C LYS A 104 -4.49 -17.78 3.97
N LYS A 105 -3.72 -17.43 5.01
CA LYS A 105 -4.13 -17.59 6.41
C LYS A 105 -5.18 -16.55 6.81
N ASN A 106 -6.33 -17.01 7.26
CA ASN A 106 -7.37 -16.14 7.79
C ASN A 106 -6.96 -15.52 9.14
N VAL A 107 -7.42 -14.30 9.37
CA VAL A 107 -7.24 -13.60 10.65
C VAL A 107 -7.95 -14.36 11.76
N ILE A 108 -7.26 -14.52 12.89
CA ILE A 108 -7.85 -14.96 14.15
C ILE A 108 -7.96 -13.71 15.04
N ALA A 109 -9.19 -13.36 15.39
CA ALA A 109 -9.46 -12.15 16.17
C ALA A 109 -9.00 -12.32 17.63
N GLY A 110 -8.46 -11.22 18.14
CA GLY A 110 -8.02 -11.07 19.54
C GLY A 110 -8.77 -9.95 20.24
N ILE A 111 -8.09 -9.31 21.16
CA ILE A 111 -8.60 -8.16 21.91
C ILE A 111 -7.74 -6.93 21.61
N ALA A 112 -8.35 -5.74 21.71
CA ALA A 112 -7.65 -4.47 21.57
C ALA A 112 -8.06 -3.51 22.67
N SER A 113 -7.11 -2.66 23.09
CA SER A 113 -7.34 -1.58 24.03
C SER A 113 -6.51 -0.37 23.63
N TYR A 114 -6.82 0.80 24.19
CA TYR A 114 -5.98 1.96 24.07
C TYR A 114 -5.78 2.65 25.42
N GLN A 115 -4.71 3.41 25.52
CA GLN A 115 -4.40 4.29 26.65
C GLN A 115 -3.97 5.64 26.12
N GLU A 116 -4.38 6.71 26.79
CA GLU A 116 -4.02 8.08 26.44
C GLU A 116 -3.02 8.65 27.44
N GLU A 117 -2.08 9.42 26.92
CA GLU A 117 -1.12 10.19 27.70
C GLU A 117 -1.11 11.63 27.17
N THR A 118 -1.19 12.59 28.07
CA THR A 118 -1.05 14.01 27.76
C THR A 118 0.28 14.50 28.32
N ASN A 119 1.11 15.08 27.46
CA ASN A 119 2.40 15.63 27.87
C ASN A 119 2.24 17.02 28.53
N ASP A 120 3.36 17.58 29.02
CA ASP A 120 3.38 18.88 29.69
C ASP A 120 2.98 20.05 28.78
N GLU A 121 3.01 19.84 27.46
CA GLU A 121 2.58 20.82 26.42
C GLU A 121 1.09 20.70 26.08
N GLY A 122 0.36 19.78 26.73
CA GLY A 122 -1.06 19.54 26.50
C GLY A 122 -1.36 18.68 25.27
N ILE A 123 -0.34 18.06 24.65
CA ILE A 123 -0.53 17.16 23.50
C ILE A 123 -0.90 15.76 23.99
N THR A 124 -2.08 15.29 23.58
CA THR A 124 -2.55 13.94 23.90
C THR A 124 -2.18 12.97 22.78
N THR A 125 -1.62 11.83 23.18
CA THR A 125 -1.27 10.70 22.30
C THR A 125 -1.97 9.45 22.78
N SER A 126 -2.24 8.51 21.88
CA SER A 126 -2.87 7.23 22.21
C SER A 126 -1.95 6.06 21.89
N THR A 127 -1.82 5.13 22.82
CA THR A 127 -1.13 3.85 22.60
C THR A 127 -2.17 2.75 22.45
N ILE A 128 -2.27 2.17 21.25
CA ILE A 128 -3.12 1.01 20.96
C ILE A 128 -2.34 -0.25 21.32
N THR A 129 -2.97 -1.18 22.03
CA THR A 129 -2.42 -2.50 22.34
C THR A 129 -3.34 -3.57 21.78
N VAL A 130 -2.76 -4.53 21.04
CA VAL A 130 -3.48 -5.66 20.42
C VAL A 130 -2.90 -6.98 20.95
N ASN A 131 -3.76 -7.85 21.47
CA ASN A 131 -3.35 -9.12 22.06
C ASN A 131 -4.12 -10.29 21.44
N ASN A 132 -3.41 -11.42 21.26
CA ASN A 132 -3.95 -12.68 20.73
C ASN A 132 -4.50 -12.61 19.30
N TRP A 133 -4.23 -11.56 18.55
CA TRP A 133 -4.49 -11.49 17.12
C TRP A 133 -3.45 -12.33 16.38
N GLN A 134 -3.88 -13.08 15.34
CA GLN A 134 -3.00 -13.85 14.50
C GLN A 134 -3.34 -13.64 13.02
N ASN A 135 -2.35 -13.78 12.15
CA ASN A 135 -2.46 -13.67 10.71
C ASN A 135 -3.02 -12.32 10.23
N VAL A 136 -2.82 -11.28 11.01
CA VAL A 136 -3.17 -9.91 10.62
C VAL A 136 -2.05 -9.36 9.74
N VAL A 137 -2.40 -8.87 8.57
CA VAL A 137 -1.45 -8.26 7.63
C VAL A 137 -1.08 -6.84 8.09
N ALA A 138 -2.10 -6.06 8.44
CA ALA A 138 -1.96 -4.73 9.01
C ALA A 138 -3.14 -4.40 9.92
N PHE A 139 -2.96 -3.41 10.79
CA PHE A 139 -4.06 -2.75 11.47
C PHE A 139 -4.22 -1.34 10.91
N GLU A 140 -5.44 -0.98 10.54
CA GLU A 140 -5.84 0.36 10.11
C GLU A 140 -6.65 1.03 11.20
N VAL A 141 -6.33 2.28 11.50
CA VAL A 141 -7.18 3.15 12.31
C VAL A 141 -7.96 4.06 11.37
N LEU A 142 -9.26 3.98 11.42
CA LEU A 142 -10.18 4.80 10.63
C LEU A 142 -10.89 5.79 11.54
N ASN A 143 -11.16 7.01 11.05
CA ASN A 143 -12.02 7.96 11.75
C ASN A 143 -13.51 7.62 11.58
N ALA A 144 -14.40 8.46 12.15
CA ALA A 144 -15.85 8.30 12.06
C ALA A 144 -16.37 8.24 10.61
N ASP A 145 -15.70 8.95 9.68
CA ASP A 145 -16.05 8.99 8.25
C ASP A 145 -15.41 7.84 7.44
N ASN A 146 -14.80 6.85 8.11
CA ASN A 146 -14.04 5.75 7.53
C ASN A 146 -12.78 6.20 6.74
N LYS A 147 -12.25 7.39 7.01
CA LYS A 147 -10.99 7.84 6.45
C LYS A 147 -9.83 7.26 7.25
N LEU A 148 -8.82 6.76 6.56
CA LEU A 148 -7.60 6.23 7.16
C LEU A 148 -6.82 7.32 7.91
N ILE A 149 -6.54 7.08 9.19
CA ILE A 149 -5.74 7.94 10.05
C ILE A 149 -4.30 7.43 10.14
N CYS A 150 -4.12 6.14 10.42
CA CYS A 150 -2.81 5.51 10.44
C CYS A 150 -2.91 4.00 10.19
N VAL A 151 -1.77 3.41 9.88
CA VAL A 151 -1.57 1.97 9.67
C VAL A 151 -0.37 1.51 10.49
N PHE A 152 -0.44 0.30 11.04
CA PHE A 152 0.71 -0.37 11.61
C PHE A 152 0.73 -1.86 11.27
N GLU A 153 1.91 -2.45 11.32
CA GLU A 153 2.12 -3.86 10.97
C GLU A 153 1.30 -4.79 11.86
N GLY A 154 0.70 -5.81 11.27
CA GLY A 154 -0.07 -6.83 11.99
C GLY A 154 0.73 -7.64 13.01
N SER A 155 2.06 -7.69 12.87
CA SER A 155 2.98 -8.34 13.80
C SER A 155 3.23 -7.56 15.10
N LYS A 156 2.97 -6.25 15.12
CA LYS A 156 3.18 -5.40 16.30
C LYS A 156 2.06 -5.58 17.32
N LYS A 157 2.45 -5.65 18.59
CA LYS A 157 1.51 -5.75 19.72
C LYS A 157 1.07 -4.39 20.25
N SER A 158 1.80 -3.34 19.95
CA SER A 158 1.54 -1.99 20.43
C SER A 158 1.98 -0.95 19.40
N TYR A 159 1.20 0.11 19.28
CA TYR A 159 1.47 1.23 18.39
C TYR A 159 1.05 2.54 19.03
N LYS A 160 1.95 3.54 19.03
CA LYS A 160 1.68 4.89 19.56
C LYS A 160 1.25 5.80 18.42
N MET A 161 0.05 6.34 18.51
CA MET A 161 -0.46 7.40 17.63
C MET A 161 -0.01 8.76 18.17
N ASN A 162 0.24 9.69 17.28
CA ASN A 162 0.59 11.08 17.63
C ASN A 162 -0.66 11.96 17.92
N THR A 163 -1.83 11.34 18.08
CA THR A 163 -3.12 11.98 18.34
C THR A 163 -3.88 11.22 19.42
N ALA A 164 -4.85 11.87 20.06
CA ALA A 164 -5.83 11.21 20.92
C ALA A 164 -6.68 10.21 20.13
N TRP A 165 -7.23 9.22 20.82
CA TRP A 165 -8.26 8.34 20.28
C TRP A 165 -9.61 9.06 20.35
N GLU A 166 -10.16 9.40 19.21
CA GLU A 166 -11.41 10.14 19.14
C GLU A 166 -12.65 9.25 19.08
N ASN A 167 -13.78 9.80 19.54
CA ASN A 167 -15.05 9.09 19.42
C ASN A 167 -15.38 8.78 17.96
N GLY A 168 -15.78 7.55 17.69
CA GLY A 168 -16.07 7.07 16.34
C GLY A 168 -14.86 6.51 15.59
N TYR A 169 -13.64 6.56 16.16
CA TYR A 169 -12.50 5.85 15.60
C TYR A 169 -12.72 4.34 15.65
N LYS A 170 -12.20 3.65 14.65
CA LYS A 170 -12.33 2.20 14.47
C LYS A 170 -10.94 1.61 14.23
N LEU A 171 -10.66 0.52 14.91
CA LEU A 171 -9.50 -0.31 14.61
C LEU A 171 -9.94 -1.49 13.74
N MET A 172 -9.32 -1.64 12.58
CA MET A 172 -9.62 -2.69 11.61
C MET A 172 -8.41 -3.58 11.41
N ALA A 173 -8.55 -4.88 11.62
CA ALA A 173 -7.55 -5.86 11.24
C ALA A 173 -7.73 -6.22 9.76
N VAL A 174 -6.69 -6.05 8.95
CA VAL A 174 -6.68 -6.34 7.53
C VAL A 174 -6.24 -7.79 7.31
N GLN A 175 -7.02 -8.54 6.54
CA GLN A 175 -6.74 -9.89 6.10
C GLN A 175 -5.98 -9.87 4.76
N TYR A 176 -5.33 -10.97 4.39
CA TYR A 176 -4.54 -11.07 3.15
C TYR A 176 -5.34 -10.73 1.88
N ASP A 177 -6.63 -11.06 1.83
CA ASP A 177 -7.54 -10.80 0.70
C ASP A 177 -8.12 -9.39 0.67
N GLY A 178 -7.63 -8.50 1.54
CA GLY A 178 -8.11 -7.11 1.64
C GLY A 178 -9.39 -6.95 2.47
N SER A 179 -10.00 -8.02 2.96
CA SER A 179 -11.14 -7.92 3.88
C SER A 179 -10.70 -7.35 5.24
N ARG A 180 -11.62 -6.71 5.95
CA ARG A 180 -11.36 -6.01 7.20
C ARG A 180 -12.26 -6.50 8.30
N ILE A 181 -11.67 -6.83 9.44
CA ILE A 181 -12.35 -7.31 10.65
C ILE A 181 -12.26 -6.21 11.70
N ALA A 182 -13.40 -5.73 12.18
CA ALA A 182 -13.43 -4.71 13.22
C ALA A 182 -12.94 -5.29 14.55
N ALA A 183 -11.98 -4.62 15.18
CA ALA A 183 -11.52 -4.94 16.52
C ALA A 183 -12.38 -4.20 17.54
N SER A 184 -12.97 -4.93 18.49
CA SER A 184 -13.59 -4.30 19.67
C SER A 184 -12.47 -3.72 20.52
N ILE A 185 -12.41 -2.39 20.59
CA ILE A 185 -11.44 -1.67 21.40
C ILE A 185 -12.07 -1.21 22.71
N LYS A 186 -11.37 -1.38 23.81
CA LYS A 186 -11.82 -1.05 25.18
C LYS A 186 -10.89 -0.04 25.83
#